data_9469363662fd828591602324d040efa7
#
_entry.id   9469363662fd828591602324d040efa7
#
_cell.length_a   1.000
_cell.length_b   1.000
_cell.length_c   1.000
_cell.angle_alpha   90.00
_cell.angle_beta   90.00
_cell.angle_gamma   90.00
#
_symmetry.space_group_name_H-M   'P 1'
#
loop_
_entity.id
_entity.type
_entity.pdbx_description
1 polymer ?
#
loop_
_entity_poly.entity_id
_entity_poly.type
_entity_poly.pdbx_seq_one_letter_code
_entity_poly.pdbx_strand_id
1 'polypeptide(L)'
;MITKEELLKMPASDYMNDKQLEFFAALLKTEKENTYEEIERAKNALLGLENNAADEADAAAAEEQRQLQLRIVSRKSNYLVHIQGALQSIEDGSYGYCEETDEAIGIKRLLYRPTSNLSVEAQESKER
;
A
#
# COMPACT_ATOMS: atom_id res chain seq x y z
N MET A 1 -18.74 11.22 -4.90
CA MET A 1 -18.06 10.18 -4.08
C MET A 1 -18.25 10.52 -2.61
N ILE A 2 -18.45 9.50 -1.75
CA ILE A 2 -18.67 9.72 -0.32
C ILE A 2 -17.37 10.15 0.38
N THR A 3 -17.51 10.83 1.52
CA THR A 3 -16.38 11.23 2.36
C THR A 3 -16.03 10.13 3.35
N LYS A 4 -14.85 10.24 3.99
CA LYS A 4 -14.43 9.32 5.04
C LYS A 4 -15.43 9.31 6.20
N GLU A 5 -15.94 10.48 6.59
CA GLU A 5 -16.92 10.62 7.65
C GLU A 5 -18.23 9.91 7.30
N GLU A 6 -18.70 10.09 6.07
CA GLU A 6 -19.89 9.40 5.58
C GLU A 6 -19.71 7.88 5.57
N LEU A 7 -18.53 7.43 5.12
CA LEU A 7 -18.16 6.01 5.10
C LEU A 7 -18.25 5.40 6.51
N LEU A 8 -17.69 6.07 7.51
CA LEU A 8 -17.66 5.58 8.88
C LEU A 8 -19.05 5.52 9.53
N LYS A 9 -20.00 6.31 9.03
CA LYS A 9 -21.38 6.35 9.54
C LYS A 9 -22.31 5.34 8.86
N MET A 10 -21.88 4.70 7.78
CA MET A 10 -22.72 3.76 7.05
C MET A 10 -22.93 2.48 7.87
N PRO A 11 -24.15 1.91 7.83
CA PRO A 11 -24.45 0.71 8.58
C PRO A 11 -23.74 -0.52 8.01
N ALA A 12 -23.63 -1.56 8.83
CA ALA A 12 -22.98 -2.82 8.44
C ALA A 12 -23.62 -3.46 7.21
N SER A 13 -24.91 -3.23 6.99
CA SER A 13 -25.62 -3.76 5.82
C SER A 13 -25.13 -3.15 4.49
N ASP A 14 -24.46 -2.00 4.54
CA ASP A 14 -23.90 -1.34 3.37
C ASP A 14 -22.45 -1.75 3.09
N TYR A 15 -21.91 -2.69 3.85
CA TYR A 15 -20.51 -3.10 3.74
C TYR A 15 -20.18 -3.51 2.30
N MET A 16 -19.17 -2.87 1.74
CA MET A 16 -18.70 -3.05 0.37
C MET A 16 -19.78 -2.87 -0.69
N ASN A 17 -20.72 -1.95 -0.43
CA ASN A 17 -21.65 -1.52 -1.49
C ASN A 17 -20.88 -0.69 -2.52
N ASP A 18 -21.53 -0.34 -3.63
CA ASP A 18 -20.89 0.37 -4.75
C ASP A 18 -20.21 1.67 -4.33
N LYS A 19 -20.82 2.41 -3.41
CA LYS A 19 -20.26 3.69 -2.92
C LYS A 19 -19.00 3.49 -2.11
N GLN A 20 -18.98 2.45 -1.27
CA GLN A 20 -17.81 2.10 -0.47
C GLN A 20 -16.68 1.59 -1.36
N LEU A 21 -16.99 0.73 -2.32
CA LEU A 21 -15.99 0.22 -3.28
C LEU A 21 -15.40 1.35 -4.12
N GLU A 22 -16.21 2.30 -4.54
CA GLU A 22 -15.73 3.48 -5.26
C GLU A 22 -14.75 4.30 -4.41
N PHE A 23 -15.07 4.49 -3.12
CA PHE A 23 -14.20 5.19 -2.18
C PHE A 23 -12.84 4.51 -2.08
N PHE A 24 -12.83 3.19 -1.85
CA PHE A 24 -11.57 2.45 -1.70
C PHE A 24 -10.80 2.35 -3.01
N ALA A 25 -11.48 2.26 -4.14
CA ALA A 25 -10.80 2.28 -5.44
C ALA A 25 -10.07 3.61 -5.66
N ALA A 26 -10.70 4.73 -5.33
CA ALA A 26 -10.07 6.05 -5.43
C ALA A 26 -8.88 6.18 -4.48
N LEU A 27 -9.03 5.70 -3.25
CA LEU A 27 -7.96 5.70 -2.25
C LEU A 27 -6.75 4.90 -2.73
N LEU A 28 -7.00 3.70 -3.25
CA LEU A 28 -5.93 2.82 -3.76
C LEU A 28 -5.24 3.41 -4.99
N LYS A 29 -5.97 4.07 -5.86
CA LYS A 29 -5.37 4.75 -7.03
C LYS A 29 -4.46 5.89 -6.62
N THR A 30 -4.86 6.65 -5.60
CA THR A 30 -4.03 7.73 -5.04
C THR A 30 -2.76 7.14 -4.41
N GLU A 31 -2.90 6.07 -3.63
CA GLU A 31 -1.75 5.36 -3.04
C GLU A 31 -0.80 4.85 -4.12
N LYS A 32 -1.35 4.33 -5.21
CA LYS A 32 -0.55 3.84 -6.35
C LYS A 32 0.28 4.95 -6.96
N GLU A 33 -0.33 6.11 -7.23
CA GLU A 33 0.37 7.26 -7.79
C GLU A 33 1.47 7.76 -6.87
N ASN A 34 1.16 7.91 -5.58
CA ASN A 34 2.15 8.35 -4.58
C ASN A 34 3.32 7.37 -4.48
N THR A 35 3.03 6.08 -4.54
CA THR A 35 4.06 5.05 -4.47
C THR A 35 4.98 5.08 -5.69
N TYR A 36 4.43 5.25 -6.88
CA TYR A 36 5.25 5.43 -8.08
C TYR A 36 6.17 6.65 -7.97
N GLU A 37 5.66 7.76 -7.45
CA GLU A 37 6.47 8.96 -7.27
C GLU A 37 7.62 8.73 -6.27
N GLU A 38 7.34 8.01 -5.18
CA GLU A 38 8.37 7.68 -4.19
C GLU A 38 9.45 6.78 -4.79
N ILE A 39 9.07 5.81 -5.61
CA ILE A 39 10.02 4.94 -6.32
C ILE A 39 10.89 5.77 -7.28
N GLU A 40 10.29 6.69 -8.03
CA GLU A 40 11.03 7.54 -8.95
C GLU A 40 12.03 8.44 -8.22
N ARG A 41 11.62 9.00 -7.07
CA ARG A 41 12.53 9.81 -6.25
C ARG A 41 13.72 8.98 -5.75
N ALA A 42 13.47 7.75 -5.33
CA ALA A 42 14.55 6.86 -4.85
C ALA A 42 15.49 6.48 -5.99
N LYS A 43 14.95 6.18 -7.18
CA LYS A 43 15.77 5.87 -8.36
C LYS A 43 16.62 7.06 -8.77
N ASN A 44 16.06 8.25 -8.75
CA ASN A 44 16.81 9.48 -9.08
C ASN A 44 17.92 9.75 -8.07
N ALA A 45 17.66 9.48 -6.79
CA ALA A 45 18.68 9.59 -5.75
C ALA A 45 19.83 8.60 -5.99
N LEU A 46 19.51 7.37 -6.44
CA LEU A 46 20.52 6.37 -6.79
C LEU A 46 21.40 6.85 -7.95
N LEU A 47 20.80 7.42 -9.00
CA LEU A 47 21.55 7.95 -10.13
C LEU A 47 22.48 9.09 -9.70
N GLY A 48 22.02 9.95 -8.80
CA GLY A 48 22.83 11.05 -8.26
C GLY A 48 24.04 10.54 -7.48
N LEU A 49 23.89 9.47 -6.73
CA LEU A 49 24.99 8.86 -5.96
C LEU A 49 26.06 8.26 -6.87
N GLU A 50 25.67 7.65 -7.98
CA GLU A 50 26.62 7.09 -8.95
C GLU A 50 27.49 8.16 -9.60
N ASN A 51 26.95 9.36 -9.77
CA ASN A 51 27.62 10.44 -10.48
C ASN A 51 28.53 11.29 -9.58
N ASN A 52 28.49 11.14 -8.27
CA ASN A 52 29.14 12.04 -7.31
C ASN A 52 30.13 11.37 -6.34
N ALA A 53 30.62 10.17 -6.62
CA ALA A 53 31.58 9.48 -5.76
C ALA A 53 32.97 10.12 -5.88
N ALA A 54 33.38 10.92 -4.88
CA ALA A 54 34.60 11.75 -4.95
C ALA A 54 35.78 11.25 -4.10
N ASP A 55 35.57 10.72 -2.87
CA ASP A 55 36.65 10.18 -2.02
C ASP A 55 36.14 9.02 -1.15
N GLU A 56 37.06 8.42 -0.34
CA GLU A 56 36.73 7.24 0.47
C GLU A 56 35.67 7.50 1.55
N ALA A 57 35.73 8.68 2.21
CA ALA A 57 34.76 9.02 3.24
C ALA A 57 33.39 9.26 2.61
N ASP A 58 33.35 9.98 1.49
CA ASP A 58 32.13 10.20 0.74
C ASP A 58 31.60 8.90 0.12
N ALA A 59 32.51 7.99 -0.29
CA ALA A 59 32.12 6.69 -0.82
C ALA A 59 31.40 5.83 0.22
N ALA A 60 31.86 5.84 1.51
CA ALA A 60 31.20 5.11 2.57
C ALA A 60 29.79 5.65 2.84
N ALA A 61 29.67 6.97 2.93
CA ALA A 61 28.36 7.63 3.13
C ALA A 61 27.45 7.37 1.94
N ALA A 62 27.97 7.44 0.73
CA ALA A 62 27.22 7.16 -0.49
C ALA A 62 26.71 5.72 -0.52
N GLU A 63 27.52 4.75 -0.07
CA GLU A 63 27.10 3.35 -0.03
C GLU A 63 25.96 3.14 0.98
N GLU A 64 25.99 3.81 2.14
CA GLU A 64 24.90 3.75 3.11
C GLU A 64 23.61 4.31 2.49
N GLN A 65 23.70 5.45 1.80
CA GLN A 65 22.56 6.04 1.10
C GLN A 65 22.04 5.15 -0.01
N ARG A 66 22.95 4.53 -0.76
CA ARG A 66 22.57 3.60 -1.82
C ARG A 66 21.77 2.43 -1.26
N GLN A 67 22.23 1.84 -0.15
CA GLN A 67 21.53 0.74 0.52
C GLN A 67 20.14 1.18 0.98
N LEU A 68 20.02 2.38 1.55
CA LEU A 68 18.73 2.92 1.98
C LEU A 68 17.77 3.06 0.81
N GLN A 69 18.22 3.67 -0.30
CA GLN A 69 17.37 3.89 -1.47
C GLN A 69 16.94 2.56 -2.11
N LEU A 70 17.83 1.58 -2.17
CA LEU A 70 17.50 0.24 -2.67
C LEU A 70 16.42 -0.44 -1.84
N ARG A 71 16.48 -0.28 -0.50
CA ARG A 71 15.45 -0.82 0.39
C ARG A 71 14.10 -0.13 0.16
N ILE A 72 14.12 1.19 -0.07
CA ILE A 72 12.89 1.94 -0.38
C ILE A 72 12.27 1.43 -1.68
N VAL A 73 13.07 1.29 -2.74
CA VAL A 73 12.59 0.78 -4.04
C VAL A 73 11.98 -0.61 -3.87
N SER A 74 12.66 -1.51 -3.17
CA SER A 74 12.19 -2.88 -2.96
C SER A 74 10.88 -2.92 -2.18
N ARG A 75 10.81 -2.20 -1.06
CA ARG A 75 9.62 -2.17 -0.21
C ARG A 75 8.42 -1.54 -0.94
N LYS A 76 8.64 -0.43 -1.63
CA LYS A 76 7.57 0.26 -2.37
C LYS A 76 7.11 -0.54 -3.58
N SER A 77 8.02 -1.25 -4.24
CA SER A 77 7.67 -2.13 -5.36
C SER A 77 6.76 -3.28 -4.89
N ASN A 78 7.07 -3.86 -3.72
CA ASN A 78 6.20 -4.87 -3.11
C ASN A 78 4.83 -4.29 -2.76
N TYR A 79 4.80 -3.08 -2.25
CA TYR A 79 3.53 -2.40 -1.93
C TYR A 79 2.69 -2.17 -3.19
N LEU A 80 3.31 -1.84 -4.32
CA LEU A 80 2.58 -1.73 -5.59
C LEU A 80 1.88 -3.02 -5.98
N VAL A 81 2.54 -4.16 -5.77
CA VAL A 81 1.93 -5.47 -6.05
C VAL A 81 0.68 -5.65 -5.19
N HIS A 82 0.74 -5.29 -3.91
CA HIS A 82 -0.40 -5.37 -3.01
C HIS A 82 -1.54 -4.42 -3.42
N ILE A 83 -1.20 -3.19 -3.83
CA ILE A 83 -2.19 -2.22 -4.33
C ILE A 83 -2.90 -2.77 -5.56
N GLN A 84 -2.16 -3.33 -6.51
CA GLN A 84 -2.73 -3.91 -7.72
C GLN A 84 -3.63 -5.10 -7.41
N GLY A 85 -3.22 -5.94 -6.46
CA GLY A 85 -4.05 -7.04 -5.98
C GLY A 85 -5.34 -6.56 -5.35
N ALA A 86 -5.29 -5.50 -4.55
CA ALA A 86 -6.48 -4.90 -3.94
C ALA A 86 -7.43 -4.32 -4.99
N LEU A 87 -6.89 -3.61 -5.99
CA LEU A 87 -7.70 -3.08 -7.09
C LEU A 87 -8.36 -4.20 -7.89
N GLN A 88 -7.64 -5.28 -8.13
CA GLN A 88 -8.19 -6.45 -8.81
C GLN A 88 -9.32 -7.09 -8.00
N SER A 89 -9.16 -7.16 -6.67
CA SER A 89 -10.21 -7.74 -5.81
C SER A 89 -11.47 -6.88 -5.78
N ILE A 90 -11.36 -5.56 -5.98
CA ILE A 90 -12.54 -4.70 -6.14
C ILE A 90 -13.32 -5.10 -7.40
N GLU A 91 -12.62 -5.36 -8.50
CA GLU A 91 -13.25 -5.80 -9.75
C GLU A 91 -13.88 -7.19 -9.62
N ASP A 92 -13.22 -8.08 -8.88
CA ASP A 92 -13.70 -9.47 -8.66
C ASP A 92 -14.84 -9.56 -7.65
N GLY A 93 -15.08 -8.52 -6.87
CA GLY A 93 -16.09 -8.53 -5.83
C GLY A 93 -15.64 -9.14 -4.52
N SER A 94 -14.35 -9.42 -4.35
CA SER A 94 -13.80 -10.02 -3.12
C SER A 94 -13.16 -9.02 -2.16
N TYR A 95 -13.04 -7.76 -2.56
CA TYR A 95 -12.42 -6.74 -1.72
C TYR A 95 -13.16 -6.56 -0.39
N GLY A 96 -12.41 -6.42 0.69
CA GLY A 96 -12.98 -6.21 2.01
C GLY A 96 -13.25 -7.47 2.82
N TYR A 97 -13.00 -8.64 2.22
CA TYR A 97 -13.20 -9.93 2.88
C TYR A 97 -11.89 -10.67 3.05
N CYS A 98 -11.73 -11.35 4.18
CA CYS A 98 -10.52 -12.10 4.49
C CYS A 98 -10.37 -13.28 3.53
N GLU A 99 -9.19 -13.43 2.92
CA GLU A 99 -8.88 -14.53 2.00
C GLU A 99 -8.98 -15.90 2.65
N GLU A 100 -8.69 -16.00 3.95
CA GLU A 100 -8.67 -17.27 4.66
C GLU A 100 -10.01 -17.65 5.28
N THR A 101 -10.77 -16.68 5.78
CA THR A 101 -11.99 -16.94 6.56
C THR A 101 -13.28 -16.44 5.90
N ASP A 102 -13.18 -15.68 4.82
CA ASP A 102 -14.29 -15.00 4.16
C ASP A 102 -15.03 -13.98 5.03
N GLU A 103 -14.56 -13.72 6.23
CA GLU A 103 -15.15 -12.72 7.13
C GLU A 103 -14.80 -11.29 6.66
N ALA A 104 -15.67 -10.34 6.98
CA ALA A 104 -15.42 -8.93 6.70
C ALA A 104 -14.17 -8.45 7.43
N ILE A 105 -13.27 -7.79 6.70
CA ILE A 105 -12.05 -7.21 7.28
C ILE A 105 -12.42 -6.00 8.14
N GLY A 106 -13.37 -5.19 7.69
CA GLY A 106 -13.87 -4.01 8.40
C GLY A 106 -13.35 -2.69 7.83
N ILE A 107 -14.22 -1.69 7.88
CA ILE A 107 -13.94 -0.36 7.32
C ILE A 107 -12.72 0.29 7.99
N LYS A 108 -12.63 0.24 9.31
CA LYS A 108 -11.53 0.89 10.05
C LYS A 108 -10.18 0.31 9.69
N ARG A 109 -10.08 -1.02 9.59
CA ARG A 109 -8.84 -1.69 9.20
C ARG A 109 -8.46 -1.34 7.76
N LEU A 110 -9.43 -1.31 6.86
CA LEU A 110 -9.20 -0.96 5.45
C LEU A 110 -8.82 0.51 5.27
N LEU A 111 -9.33 1.41 6.10
CA LEU A 111 -8.90 2.82 6.09
C LEU A 111 -7.45 2.94 6.53
N TYR A 112 -7.04 2.16 7.51
CA TYR A 112 -5.67 2.13 8.00
C TYR A 112 -4.73 1.44 7.00
N ARG A 113 -5.14 0.29 6.44
CA ARG A 113 -4.37 -0.46 5.44
C ARG A 113 -5.30 -0.90 4.31
N PRO A 114 -5.46 -0.08 3.28
CA PRO A 114 -6.39 -0.40 2.18
C PRO A 114 -6.05 -1.66 1.39
N THR A 115 -4.81 -2.13 1.48
CA THR A 115 -4.36 -3.34 0.81
C THR A 115 -4.57 -4.61 1.65
N SER A 116 -5.18 -4.50 2.84
CA SER A 116 -5.42 -5.65 3.72
C SER A 116 -6.27 -6.71 3.03
N ASN A 117 -5.83 -7.95 3.09
CA ASN A 117 -6.54 -9.10 2.56
C ASN A 117 -6.78 -10.18 3.61
N LEU A 118 -6.43 -9.89 4.86
CA LEU A 118 -6.62 -10.79 6.00
C LEU A 118 -7.29 -10.04 7.14
N SER A 119 -8.18 -10.70 7.86
CA SER A 119 -8.73 -10.17 9.10
C SER A 119 -7.63 -10.08 10.16
N VAL A 120 -7.87 -9.33 11.25
CA VAL A 120 -6.91 -9.23 12.36
C VAL A 120 -6.57 -10.62 12.89
N GLU A 121 -7.57 -11.45 13.08
CA GLU A 121 -7.39 -12.83 13.61
C GLU A 121 -6.55 -13.69 12.66
N ALA A 122 -6.81 -13.64 11.36
CA ALA A 122 -6.06 -14.39 10.36
C ALA A 122 -4.62 -13.91 10.28
N GLN A 123 -4.40 -12.59 10.35
CA GLN A 123 -3.06 -12.00 10.34
C GLN A 123 -2.25 -12.44 11.55
N GLU A 124 -2.86 -12.41 12.74
CA GLU A 124 -2.21 -12.87 13.98
C GLU A 124 -1.83 -14.35 13.91
N SER A 125 -2.71 -15.19 13.38
CA SER A 125 -2.44 -16.61 13.20
C SER A 125 -1.25 -16.86 12.29
N LYS A 126 -1.11 -16.07 11.23
CA LYS A 126 -0.02 -16.20 10.27
C LYS A 126 1.33 -15.77 10.82
N GLU A 127 1.32 -14.83 11.78
CA GLU A 127 2.53 -14.31 12.41
C GLU A 127 3.06 -15.18 13.55
N ARG A 128 2.30 -16.18 13.96
CA ARG A 128 2.69 -17.10 15.05
C ARG A 128 3.63 -18.20 14.60
#